data_93b35dc3e6806be6c799dc272cf8a9a8
#
_entry.id   93b35dc3e6806be6c799dc272cf8a9a8
#
_cell.length_a   1.000
_cell.length_b   1.000
_cell.length_c   1.000
_cell.angle_alpha   90.00
_cell.angle_beta   90.00
_cell.angle_gamma   90.00
#
_symmetry.space_group_name_H-M   'P 1'
#
loop_
_entity.id
_entity.type
_entity.pdbx_description
1 polymer ?
#
loop_
_entity_poly.entity_id
_entity_poly.type
_entity_poly.pdbx_seq_one_letter_code
_entity_poly.pdbx_strand_id
1 'polypeptide(L)'
;MENAALIAEVLKFTVIAAGLLIGLGALGTAIGFAILGGKFLEGAARQPELTPMLQTKMFIVAGLLDAVPMIGVAIALLLLFANPLLASLGG
;
A
#
# COMPACT_ATOMS: atom_id res chain seq x y z
N MET A 1 31.76 -4.83 -16.56
CA MET A 1 31.55 -6.05 -15.77
C MET A 1 31.21 -5.76 -14.33
N GLU A 2 31.96 -4.91 -13.65
CA GLU A 2 31.61 -4.50 -12.30
C GLU A 2 30.25 -3.84 -12.21
N ASN A 3 29.94 -2.98 -13.20
CA ASN A 3 28.64 -2.30 -13.21
C ASN A 3 27.49 -3.28 -13.40
N ALA A 4 27.68 -4.33 -14.19
CA ALA A 4 26.63 -5.33 -14.39
C ALA A 4 26.34 -6.09 -13.10
N ALA A 5 27.38 -6.44 -12.34
CA ALA A 5 27.22 -7.12 -11.05
C ALA A 5 26.53 -6.21 -10.02
N LEU A 6 26.93 -4.94 -9.96
CA LEU A 6 26.33 -3.96 -9.07
C LEU A 6 24.85 -3.72 -9.42
N ILE A 7 24.55 -3.60 -10.71
CA ILE A 7 23.18 -3.42 -11.17
C ILE A 7 22.32 -4.64 -10.81
N ALA A 8 22.86 -5.84 -11.00
CA ALA A 8 22.14 -7.07 -10.63
C ALA A 8 21.83 -7.12 -9.14
N GLU A 9 22.77 -6.71 -8.29
CA GLU A 9 22.56 -6.68 -6.84
C GLU A 9 21.49 -5.66 -6.46
N VAL A 10 21.54 -4.46 -7.03
CA VAL A 10 20.53 -3.43 -6.77
C VAL A 10 19.15 -3.91 -7.22
N LEU A 11 19.04 -4.50 -8.40
CA LEU A 11 17.75 -5.01 -8.90
C LEU A 11 17.19 -6.12 -8.01
N LYS A 12 18.04 -6.99 -7.53
CA LYS A 12 17.64 -8.07 -6.64
C LYS A 12 16.96 -7.55 -5.38
N PHE A 13 17.58 -6.59 -4.70
CA PHE A 13 17.00 -5.99 -3.51
C PHE A 13 15.81 -5.10 -3.84
N THR A 14 15.82 -4.44 -4.99
CA THR A 14 14.70 -3.63 -5.45
C THR A 14 13.44 -4.46 -5.64
N VAL A 15 13.55 -5.64 -6.27
CA VAL A 15 12.41 -6.52 -6.48
C VAL A 15 11.83 -6.97 -5.13
N ILE A 16 12.69 -7.30 -4.18
CA ILE A 16 12.25 -7.70 -2.85
C ILE A 16 11.54 -6.54 -2.16
N ALA A 17 12.11 -5.33 -2.21
CA ALA A 17 11.51 -4.14 -1.60
C ALA A 17 10.14 -3.82 -2.22
N ALA A 18 10.04 -3.86 -3.55
CA ALA A 18 8.79 -3.61 -4.25
C ALA A 18 7.72 -4.65 -3.87
N GLY A 19 8.11 -5.92 -3.81
CA GLY A 19 7.20 -6.99 -3.41
C GLY A 19 6.69 -6.80 -1.99
N LEU A 20 7.57 -6.41 -1.06
CA LEU A 20 7.18 -6.14 0.32
C LEU A 20 6.26 -4.92 0.43
N LEU A 21 6.54 -3.84 -0.31
CA LEU A 21 5.68 -2.66 -0.31
C LEU A 21 4.27 -3.01 -0.74
N ILE A 22 4.13 -3.72 -1.85
CA ILE A 22 2.83 -4.10 -2.38
C ILE A 22 2.15 -5.13 -1.48
N GLY A 23 2.88 -6.17 -1.08
CA GLY A 23 2.32 -7.27 -0.29
C GLY A 23 1.90 -6.85 1.11
N LEU A 24 2.77 -6.14 1.83
CA LEU A 24 2.45 -5.69 3.19
C LEU A 24 1.40 -4.60 3.16
N GLY A 25 1.43 -3.72 2.15
CA GLY A 25 0.39 -2.71 1.97
C GLY A 25 -0.97 -3.34 1.73
N ALA A 26 -1.04 -4.35 0.85
CA ALA A 26 -2.28 -5.07 0.57
C ALA A 26 -2.79 -5.81 1.81
N LEU A 27 -1.90 -6.47 2.54
CA LEU A 27 -2.25 -7.18 3.75
C LEU A 27 -2.78 -6.22 4.81
N GLY A 28 -2.10 -5.10 5.03
CA GLY A 28 -2.51 -4.09 6.00
C GLY A 28 -3.87 -3.50 5.64
N THR A 29 -4.09 -3.18 4.37
CA THR A 29 -5.37 -2.66 3.89
C THR A 29 -6.48 -3.69 4.09
N ALA A 30 -6.23 -4.96 3.76
CA ALA A 30 -7.23 -6.01 3.91
C ALA A 30 -7.65 -6.16 5.37
N ILE A 31 -6.70 -6.16 6.30
CA ILE A 31 -6.99 -6.25 7.73
C ILE A 31 -7.73 -5.00 8.19
N GLY A 32 -7.28 -3.81 7.78
CA GLY A 32 -7.90 -2.55 8.14
C GLY A 32 -9.34 -2.45 7.66
N PHE A 33 -9.61 -2.82 6.40
CA PHE A 33 -10.98 -2.83 5.88
C PHE A 33 -11.86 -3.85 6.57
N ALA A 34 -11.31 -5.02 6.94
CA ALA A 34 -12.07 -6.02 7.67
C ALA A 34 -12.50 -5.50 9.04
N ILE A 35 -11.59 -4.84 9.77
CA ILE A 35 -11.91 -4.26 11.07
C ILE A 35 -12.90 -3.11 10.92
N LEU A 36 -12.68 -2.21 9.98
CA LEU A 36 -13.55 -1.07 9.72
C LEU A 36 -14.95 -1.53 9.33
N GLY A 37 -15.05 -2.48 8.40
CA GLY A 37 -16.32 -3.02 7.95
C GLY A 37 -17.09 -3.72 9.07
N GLY A 38 -16.38 -4.50 9.89
CA GLY A 38 -16.98 -5.16 11.04
C GLY A 38 -17.55 -4.17 12.04
N LYS A 39 -16.79 -3.12 12.35
CA LYS A 39 -17.26 -2.07 13.26
C LYS A 39 -18.43 -1.29 12.68
N PHE A 40 -18.43 -1.01 11.39
CA PHE A 40 -19.54 -0.34 10.72
C PHE A 40 -20.82 -1.18 10.80
N LEU A 41 -20.71 -2.46 10.47
CA LEU A 41 -21.89 -3.36 10.50
C LEU A 41 -22.42 -3.50 11.92
N GLU A 42 -21.52 -3.61 12.91
CA GLU A 42 -21.93 -3.71 14.30
C GLU A 42 -22.65 -2.45 14.77
N GLY A 43 -22.13 -1.27 14.42
CA GLY A 43 -22.74 -0.01 14.78
C GLY A 43 -24.08 0.20 14.10
N ALA A 44 -24.19 -0.13 12.81
CA ALA A 44 -25.42 -0.01 12.06
C ALA A 44 -26.50 -0.97 12.58
N ALA A 45 -26.08 -2.16 13.02
CA ALA A 45 -27.01 -3.14 13.59
C ALA A 45 -27.58 -2.68 14.93
N ARG A 46 -26.75 -2.02 15.75
CA ARG A 46 -27.17 -1.56 17.08
C ARG A 46 -27.96 -0.26 17.02
N GLN A 47 -27.62 0.63 16.11
CA GLN A 47 -28.24 1.94 15.97
C GLN A 47 -28.52 2.24 14.50
N PRO A 48 -29.56 1.63 13.93
CA PRO A 48 -29.82 1.80 12.49
C PRO A 48 -30.04 3.26 12.06
N GLU A 49 -30.55 4.08 12.97
CA GLU A 49 -30.77 5.51 12.68
C GLU A 49 -29.49 6.29 12.46
N LEU A 50 -28.33 5.77 12.93
CA LEU A 50 -27.04 6.40 12.73
C LEU A 50 -26.31 5.91 11.47
N THR A 51 -26.91 4.98 10.72
CA THR A 51 -26.28 4.39 9.54
C THR A 51 -25.76 5.43 8.54
N PRO A 52 -26.51 6.50 8.18
CA PRO A 52 -25.98 7.49 7.24
C PRO A 52 -24.74 8.20 7.77
N MET A 53 -24.70 8.53 9.05
CA MET A 53 -23.53 9.18 9.67
C MET A 53 -22.34 8.22 9.71
N LEU A 54 -22.58 6.96 10.10
CA LEU A 54 -21.54 5.93 10.16
C LEU A 54 -20.98 5.67 8.78
N GLN A 55 -21.84 5.63 7.76
CA GLN A 55 -21.41 5.40 6.38
C GLN A 55 -20.50 6.51 5.89
N THR A 56 -20.82 7.77 6.19
CA THR A 56 -19.99 8.91 5.82
C THR A 56 -18.62 8.82 6.47
N LYS A 57 -18.57 8.52 7.77
CA LYS A 57 -17.32 8.37 8.49
C LYS A 57 -16.52 7.18 8.00
N MET A 58 -17.19 6.07 7.66
CA MET A 58 -16.54 4.90 7.12
C MET A 58 -15.84 5.22 5.79
N PHE A 59 -16.48 6.00 4.91
CA PHE A 59 -15.88 6.37 3.63
C PHE A 59 -14.65 7.24 3.82
N ILE A 60 -14.65 8.14 4.80
CA ILE A 60 -13.48 8.96 5.11
C ILE A 60 -12.31 8.09 5.53
N VAL A 61 -12.54 7.16 6.46
CA VAL A 61 -11.49 6.27 6.95
C VAL A 61 -11.05 5.31 5.86
N ALA A 62 -11.98 4.79 5.05
CA ALA A 62 -11.65 3.91 3.94
C ALA A 62 -10.76 4.62 2.91
N GLY A 63 -11.02 5.89 2.63
CA GLY A 63 -10.18 6.68 1.74
C GLY A 63 -8.76 6.81 2.28
N LEU A 64 -8.61 7.03 3.58
CA LEU A 64 -7.29 7.09 4.22
C LEU A 64 -6.59 5.73 4.19
N LEU A 65 -7.32 4.64 4.40
CA LEU A 65 -6.76 3.29 4.33
C LEU A 65 -6.23 2.96 2.93
N ASP A 66 -6.93 3.44 1.90
CA ASP A 66 -6.52 3.21 0.51
C ASP A 66 -5.33 4.06 0.10
N ALA A 67 -5.24 5.27 0.61
CA ALA A 67 -4.23 6.24 0.17
C ALA A 67 -2.80 5.76 0.47
N VAL A 68 -2.56 5.21 1.65
CA VAL A 68 -1.21 4.81 2.07
C VAL A 68 -0.66 3.67 1.22
N PRO A 69 -1.39 2.54 1.02
CA PRO A 69 -0.87 1.48 0.15
C PRO A 69 -0.77 1.92 -1.31
N MET A 70 -1.59 2.85 -1.77
CA MET A 70 -1.45 3.40 -3.13
C MET A 70 -0.14 4.14 -3.31
N ILE A 71 0.30 4.90 -2.30
CA ILE A 71 1.62 5.54 -2.31
C ILE A 71 2.71 4.47 -2.37
N GLY A 72 2.57 3.40 -1.60
CA GLY A 72 3.52 2.29 -1.62
C GLY A 72 3.61 1.63 -2.98
N VAL A 73 2.48 1.42 -3.65
CA VAL A 73 2.46 0.87 -5.00
C VAL A 73 3.14 1.81 -5.99
N ALA A 74 2.90 3.11 -5.87
CA ALA A 74 3.55 4.10 -6.73
C ALA A 74 5.07 4.05 -6.57
N ILE A 75 5.56 3.96 -5.35
CA ILE A 75 7.00 3.84 -5.06
C ILE A 75 7.53 2.51 -5.60
N ALA A 76 6.78 1.43 -5.43
CA ALA A 76 7.18 0.12 -5.94
C ALA A 76 7.33 0.13 -7.47
N LEU A 77 6.39 0.76 -8.17
CA LEU A 77 6.48 0.90 -9.62
C LEU A 77 7.66 1.76 -10.03
N LEU A 78 7.93 2.83 -9.29
CA LEU A 78 9.11 3.66 -9.52
C LEU A 78 10.38 2.82 -9.41
N LEU A 79 10.51 2.01 -8.36
CA LEU A 79 11.67 1.16 -8.16
C LEU A 79 11.82 0.09 -9.23
N LEU A 80 10.70 -0.45 -9.73
CA LEU A 80 10.74 -1.51 -10.73
C LEU A 80 11.06 -0.99 -12.13
N PHE A 81 10.50 0.17 -12.51
CA PHE A 81 10.56 0.64 -13.89
C PHE A 81 11.47 1.85 -14.10
N ALA A 82 11.72 2.64 -13.06
CA ALA A 82 12.54 3.85 -13.18
C ALA A 82 13.39 4.02 -11.93
N ASN A 83 14.11 2.97 -11.55
CA ASN A 83 14.86 2.91 -10.30
C ASN A 83 15.91 4.02 -10.22
N PRO A 84 15.72 5.01 -9.35
CA PRO A 84 16.69 6.10 -9.19
C PRO A 84 18.03 5.65 -8.64
N LEU A 85 18.06 4.50 -7.96
CA LEU A 85 19.29 3.95 -7.42
C LEU A 85 20.23 3.49 -8.54
N LEU A 86 19.69 3.04 -9.66
CA LEU A 86 20.50 2.66 -10.82
C LEU A 86 21.13 3.88 -11.46
N ALA A 87 20.44 5.01 -11.48
CA ALA A 87 20.98 6.24 -12.01
C ALA A 87 22.22 6.70 -11.22
N SER A 88 22.21 6.48 -9.90
CA SER A 88 23.35 6.87 -9.02
C SER A 88 24.56 5.98 -9.24
N LEU A 89 24.43 4.84 -9.91
CA LEU A 89 25.56 3.97 -10.23
C LEU A 89 26.25 4.32 -11.54
N GLY A 90 25.94 5.48 -12.11
CA GLY A 90 26.59 5.95 -13.31
C GLY A 90 26.00 5.41 -14.60
N GLY A 91 24.79 4.92 -14.51
CA GLY A 91 24.05 4.42 -15.67
C GLY A 91 23.55 5.51 -16.57
#